data_210b4fecc1a278abff8f59acfd416f68
#
_entry.id   210b4fecc1a278abff8f59acfd416f68
#
_cell.length_a   1.000
_cell.length_b   1.000
_cell.length_c   1.000
_cell.angle_alpha   90.00
_cell.angle_beta   90.00
_cell.angle_gamma   90.00
#
_symmetry.space_group_name_H-M   'P 1'
#
loop_
_entity.id
_entity.type
_entity.pdbx_description
1 polymer ?
#
loop_
_entity_poly.entity_id
_entity_poly.type
_entity_poly.pdbx_seq_one_letter_code
_entity_poly.pdbx_strand_id
1 'polypeptide(L)' 'MREPDRIIRLKTVLARTGLSRSTIYRKIAEGTFPAQFKISVNGSGWHESDINRWIADPISWRPKRGFDET' A
#
# COMPACT_ATOMS: atom_id res chain seq x y z
N MET A 1 -0.46 -5.44 23.48
CA MET A 1 0.03 -4.32 22.81
C MET A 1 0.52 -4.62 21.44
N ARG A 2 0.27 -3.74 20.52
CA ARG A 2 0.63 -3.94 19.17
C ARG A 2 1.86 -3.21 18.84
N GLU A 3 2.65 -3.75 17.96
CA GLU A 3 3.82 -3.05 17.52
C GLU A 3 3.45 -1.87 16.67
N PRO A 4 4.25 -0.82 16.67
CA PRO A 4 3.99 0.30 15.78
C PRO A 4 4.05 -0.15 14.33
N ASP A 5 3.23 0.45 13.52
CA ASP A 5 3.25 0.19 12.11
C ASP A 5 4.56 0.70 11.53
N ARG A 6 5.07 0.03 10.52
CA ARG A 6 6.32 0.44 9.89
C ARG A 6 6.02 1.07 8.55
N ILE A 7 6.91 1.96 8.14
CA ILE A 7 6.83 2.57 6.82
C ILE A 7 7.85 1.87 5.94
N ILE A 8 7.39 1.38 4.80
CA ILE A 8 8.29 0.70 3.87
C ILE A 8 8.28 1.43 2.54
N ARG A 9 9.40 1.32 1.84
CA ARG A 9 9.58 2.02 0.59
C ARG A 9 9.26 1.12 -0.59
N LEU A 10 9.23 1.71 -1.78
CA LEU A 10 8.86 0.99 -2.99
C LEU A 10 9.69 -0.27 -3.20
N LYS A 11 10.99 -0.18 -2.99
CA LYS A 11 11.82 -1.34 -3.20
C LYS A 11 11.38 -2.53 -2.35
N THR A 12 11.03 -2.27 -1.11
CA THR A 12 10.55 -3.30 -0.22
C THR A 12 9.19 -3.82 -0.68
N VAL A 13 8.32 -2.92 -1.14
CA VAL A 13 7.01 -3.32 -1.62
C VAL A 13 7.14 -4.23 -2.83
N LEU A 14 8.05 -3.89 -3.76
CA LEU A 14 8.27 -4.74 -4.93
C LEU A 14 8.74 -6.12 -4.51
N ALA A 15 9.66 -6.16 -3.55
CA ALA A 15 10.18 -7.45 -3.10
C ALA A 15 9.10 -8.28 -2.42
N ARG A 16 8.24 -7.65 -1.65
CA ARG A 16 7.21 -8.39 -0.91
C ARG A 16 6.06 -8.84 -1.77
N THR A 17 5.73 -8.08 -2.80
CA THR A 17 4.59 -8.42 -3.65
C THR A 17 4.98 -9.18 -4.89
N GLY A 18 6.24 -9.05 -5.32
CA GLY A 18 6.66 -9.66 -6.57
C GLY A 18 6.15 -8.95 -7.80
N LEU A 19 5.59 -7.77 -7.65
CA LEU A 19 5.06 -7.01 -8.79
C LEU A 19 6.11 -6.05 -9.30
N SER A 20 5.93 -5.59 -10.54
CA SER A 20 6.80 -4.58 -11.09
C SER A 20 6.31 -3.20 -10.69
N ARG A 21 7.18 -2.21 -10.82
CA ARG A 21 6.83 -0.84 -10.49
C ARG A 21 5.62 -0.37 -11.28
N SER A 22 5.62 -0.60 -12.58
CA SER A 22 4.52 -0.12 -13.41
C SER A 22 3.22 -0.82 -13.03
N THR A 23 3.27 -2.09 -12.67
CA THR A 23 2.07 -2.79 -12.24
C THR A 23 1.52 -2.17 -10.96
N ILE A 24 2.39 -1.84 -10.01
CA ILE A 24 1.95 -1.23 -8.76
C ILE A 24 1.27 0.10 -9.03
N TYR A 25 1.89 0.96 -9.85
CA TYR A 25 1.29 2.27 -10.10
C TYR A 25 -0.02 2.16 -10.87
N ARG A 26 -0.12 1.20 -11.79
CA ARG A 26 -1.38 0.99 -12.47
C ARG A 26 -2.47 0.56 -11.50
N LYS A 27 -2.15 -0.34 -10.58
CA LYS A 27 -3.14 -0.79 -9.61
C LYS A 27 -3.53 0.31 -8.65
N ILE A 28 -2.61 1.18 -8.29
CA ILE A 28 -2.96 2.34 -7.47
C ILE A 28 -3.97 3.21 -8.21
N ALA A 29 -3.72 3.46 -9.48
CA ALA A 29 -4.63 4.28 -10.27
C ALA A 29 -6.00 3.63 -10.41
N GLU A 30 -6.05 2.32 -10.43
CA GLU A 30 -7.32 1.60 -10.52
C GLU A 30 -8.04 1.49 -9.18
N GLY A 31 -7.37 1.84 -8.10
CA GLY A 31 -7.97 1.70 -6.79
C GLY A 31 -7.90 0.31 -6.21
N THR A 32 -7.00 -0.52 -6.71
CA THR A 32 -6.90 -1.90 -6.25
C THR A 32 -5.59 -2.19 -5.51
N PHE A 33 -4.84 -1.16 -5.17
CA PHE A 33 -3.61 -1.30 -4.39
C PHE A 33 -3.48 -0.11 -3.47
N PRO A 34 -2.90 -0.27 -2.28
CA PRO A 34 -2.75 0.86 -1.36
C PRO A 34 -1.91 1.98 -1.96
N ALA A 35 -2.39 3.19 -1.87
CA ALA A 35 -1.68 4.34 -2.41
C ALA A 35 -0.56 4.73 -1.48
N GLN A 36 0.54 5.18 -2.05
CA GLN A 36 1.65 5.66 -1.26
C GLN A 36 1.34 7.01 -0.67
N PHE A 37 2.07 7.36 0.38
CA PHE A 37 1.92 8.68 0.96
C PHE A 37 3.30 9.29 1.15
N LYS A 38 3.34 10.61 1.28
CA LYS A 38 4.60 11.30 1.43
C LYS A 38 5.15 11.13 2.83
N ILE A 39 6.42 10.75 2.93
CA ILE A 39 7.06 10.65 4.22
C ILE A 39 8.15 11.70 4.38
N SER A 40 8.52 12.38 3.30
CA SER A 40 9.46 13.49 3.35
C SER A 40 9.30 14.25 2.06
N VAL A 41 10.05 15.32 1.93
CA VAL A 41 9.97 16.16 0.74
C VAL A 41 10.14 15.35 -0.54
N ASN A 42 11.12 14.46 -0.54
CA ASN A 42 11.40 13.69 -1.74
C ASN A 42 11.15 12.20 -1.58
N GLY A 43 10.42 11.80 -0.59
CA GLY A 43 10.23 10.39 -0.34
C GLY A 43 8.78 10.02 -0.13
N SER A 44 8.44 8.82 -0.58
CA SER A 44 7.11 8.28 -0.38
C SER A 44 7.24 6.85 0.11
N GLY A 45 6.19 6.37 0.72
CA GLY A 45 6.20 5.02 1.24
C GLY A 45 4.80 4.53 1.52
N TRP A 46 4.74 3.38 2.16
CA TRP A 46 3.48 2.74 2.52
C TRP A 46 3.57 2.29 3.97
N HIS A 47 2.43 2.22 4.63
CA HIS A 47 2.36 1.54 5.91
C HIS A 47 2.45 0.04 5.66
N GLU A 48 3.28 -0.63 6.42
CA GLU A 48 3.45 -2.06 6.24
C GLU A 48 2.13 -2.80 6.44
N SER A 49 1.31 -2.34 7.36
CA SER A 49 0.04 -2.99 7.60
C SER A 49 -0.88 -2.95 6.39
N ASP A 50 -0.83 -1.86 5.62
CA ASP A 50 -1.62 -1.78 4.40
C ASP A 50 -1.15 -2.80 3.37
N ILE A 51 0.16 -2.95 3.24
CA ILE A 51 0.70 -3.92 2.30
C ILE A 51 0.36 -5.33 2.75
N ASN A 52 0.43 -5.59 4.05
CA ASN A 52 0.08 -6.90 4.58
C ASN A 52 -1.38 -7.25 4.29
N ARG A 53 -2.26 -6.27 4.45
CA ARG A 53 -3.67 -6.50 4.15
C ARG A 53 -3.90 -6.80 2.68
N TRP A 54 -3.18 -6.09 1.82
CA TRP A 54 -3.31 -6.32 0.40
C TRP A 54 -2.81 -7.72 0.03
N ILE A 55 -1.67 -8.11 0.59
CA ILE A 55 -1.09 -9.42 0.30
C ILE A 55 -2.04 -10.53 0.74
N ALA A 56 -2.73 -10.32 1.85
CA ALA A 56 -3.63 -11.34 2.38
C ALA A 56 -4.79 -11.64 1.43
N ASP A 57 -5.26 -10.62 0.68
CA ASP A 57 -6.38 -10.84 -0.22
C ASP A 57 -6.38 -9.80 -1.33
N PRO A 58 -5.49 -9.95 -2.31
CA PRO A 58 -5.33 -8.92 -3.34
C PRO A 58 -6.56 -8.71 -4.20
N ILE A 59 -7.34 -9.74 -4.37
CA ILE A 59 -8.51 -9.64 -5.24
C ILE A 59 -9.61 -8.80 -4.61
N SER A 60 -9.83 -8.98 -3.31
CA SER A 60 -10.92 -8.29 -2.63
C SER A 60 -10.51 -6.98 -2.01
N TRP A 61 -9.20 -6.71 -1.92
CA TRP A 61 -8.76 -5.51 -1.24
C TRP A 61 -9.29 -4.25 -1.89
N ARG A 62 -9.77 -3.32 -1.07
CA ARG A 62 -10.21 -1.99 -1.52
C ARG A 62 -9.73 -0.97 -0.51
N PRO A 63 -9.51 0.27 -0.95
CA PRO A 63 -9.07 1.31 -0.01
C PRO A 63 -10.14 1.58 1.03
N LYS A 64 -9.65 1.88 2.25
CA LYS A 64 -10.54 2.24 3.30
C LYS A 64 -10.79 3.72 3.26
N ARG A 65 -12.04 4.14 3.25
CA ARG A 65 -12.35 5.53 3.20
C ARG A 65 -13.19 5.91 4.34
N GLY A 66 -12.79 6.94 5.03
CA GLY A 66 -13.48 7.33 6.23
C GLY A 66 -14.88 7.76 6.01
N PHE A 67 -15.17 8.39 4.87
CA PHE A 67 -16.49 8.88 4.64
C PHE A 67 -17.35 7.86 3.95
N ASP A 68 -16.83 6.78 3.75
CA ASP A 68 -17.45 5.85 2.99
C ASP A 68 -18.56 5.17 3.61
N GLU A 69 -18.62 5.26 4.37
CA GLU A 69 -19.52 4.70 4.80
C GLU A 69 -20.48 5.11 5.07
N THR A 70 -20.64 5.37 4.92
CA THR A 70 -21.47 5.90 5.05
C THR A 70 -22.19 5.57 5.10
#